data_49b2c56d177f85e3574afc705dd1b0dc
#
_entry.id   49b2c56d177f85e3574afc705dd1b0dc
#
_cell.length_a   1.000
_cell.length_b   1.000
_cell.length_c   1.000
_cell.angle_alpha   90.00
_cell.angle_beta   90.00
_cell.angle_gamma   90.00
#
_symmetry.space_group_name_H-M   'P 1'
#
loop_
_entity.id
_entity.type
_entity.pdbx_description
1 polymer ?
#
loop_
_entity_poly.entity_id
_entity_poly.type
_entity_poly.pdbx_seq_one_letter_code
_entity_poly.pdbx_strand_id
1 'polypeptide(L)'
;MATTSTDTSTGSSTIGPAIKVVDLFSGAGGFSAGFRAYEPAGPGSSPFLSVAAVEFDEAAAATYAANFGSAHVANIDITEWDARPYEGQVDVVMGGPPCQGFSGLHRDNPEKPKADDPRNLLWMQYMRVVTTIKPKIFVLENVDRFLSSPEFAALSQATEDGGPLSQYSLRHKVLNAADYGVPQARRRAIVIATRKDLGDPLEHPAATHTRKAHSAQPTLDGDSGPLDRRAPWVPVGSVFDLTPASAPNVNLPERTDKPLGVVLPGPYHTNELHIGRTPTALSLARYGAIRAGGNRHDLRGKWATVHGEKEYLSTPSWDKHNSGSGDVMGRMREDRPSVTIRTEFYKPEKGRYLHPVEDRPITHYEAALIQGFPDDFKWFGSKVQIARQIGNAVPVGLGRVLAQAIHERLSV
;
A
#
# COMPACT_ATOMS: atom_id res chain seq x y z
N MET A 1 57.27 19.71 -26.63
CA MET A 1 56.50 18.98 -25.60
C MET A 1 55.07 19.49 -25.65
N ALA A 2 54.20 18.73 -26.26
CA ALA A 2 52.80 19.08 -26.42
C ALA A 2 51.99 18.45 -25.26
N THR A 3 51.33 19.28 -24.49
CA THR A 3 50.41 18.85 -23.43
C THR A 3 49.03 18.68 -24.04
N THR A 4 48.59 17.45 -24.15
CA THR A 4 47.19 17.07 -24.50
C THR A 4 46.30 17.24 -23.28
N SER A 5 45.42 18.22 -23.32
CA SER A 5 44.29 18.35 -22.37
C SER A 5 43.21 17.37 -22.78
N THR A 6 42.91 16.39 -21.95
CA THR A 6 41.73 15.53 -22.05
C THR A 6 40.54 16.27 -21.54
N ASP A 7 39.68 16.67 -22.44
CA ASP A 7 38.36 17.27 -22.16
C ASP A 7 37.43 16.13 -21.73
N THR A 8 37.16 16.01 -20.42
CA THR A 8 36.13 15.12 -19.87
C THR A 8 34.80 15.85 -19.88
N SER A 9 34.10 15.80 -21.01
CA SER A 9 32.68 16.23 -21.06
C SER A 9 31.86 15.24 -20.24
N THR A 10 31.56 15.59 -18.99
CA THR A 10 30.49 14.98 -18.20
C THR A 10 29.18 15.32 -18.86
N GLY A 11 28.60 14.33 -19.55
CA GLY A 11 27.24 14.44 -20.11
C GLY A 11 26.24 14.70 -18.99
N SER A 12 25.85 15.95 -18.81
CA SER A 12 24.69 16.32 -18.01
C SER A 12 23.46 15.76 -18.72
N SER A 13 22.91 14.65 -18.23
CA SER A 13 21.59 14.21 -18.61
C SER A 13 20.60 15.27 -18.09
N THR A 14 20.09 16.10 -18.98
CA THR A 14 19.04 17.07 -18.66
C THR A 14 17.79 16.30 -18.30
N ILE A 15 17.58 16.08 -17.00
CA ILE A 15 16.27 15.69 -16.47
C ILE A 15 15.34 16.86 -16.82
N GLY A 16 14.26 16.57 -17.54
CA GLY A 16 13.24 17.58 -17.86
C GLY A 16 12.70 18.28 -16.60
N PRO A 17 11.83 19.29 -16.73
CA PRO A 17 11.26 19.98 -15.57
C PRO A 17 10.56 18.98 -14.65
N ALA A 18 10.78 19.11 -13.33
CA ALA A 18 10.22 18.21 -12.34
C ALA A 18 8.68 18.21 -12.39
N ILE A 19 8.09 17.01 -12.37
CA ILE A 19 6.64 16.81 -12.30
C ILE A 19 6.20 17.05 -10.86
N LYS A 20 5.40 18.09 -10.62
CA LYS A 20 4.95 18.49 -9.30
C LYS A 20 3.75 17.65 -8.82
N VAL A 21 3.86 17.08 -7.64
CA VAL A 21 2.87 16.16 -7.07
C VAL A 21 2.32 16.68 -5.75
N VAL A 22 0.99 16.59 -5.58
CA VAL A 22 0.29 16.74 -4.30
C VAL A 22 -0.23 15.37 -3.87
N ASP A 23 0.10 14.95 -2.64
CA ASP A 23 -0.31 13.67 -2.04
C ASP A 23 -1.35 13.94 -0.94
N LEU A 24 -2.60 13.55 -1.17
CA LEU A 24 -3.72 13.74 -0.25
C LEU A 24 -4.01 12.44 0.51
N PHE A 25 -4.31 12.56 1.82
CA PHE A 25 -4.43 11.39 2.69
C PHE A 25 -3.17 10.54 2.61
N SER A 26 -2.02 11.22 2.65
CA SER A 26 -0.73 10.66 2.24
C SER A 26 -0.25 9.49 3.12
N GLY A 27 -0.79 9.35 4.34
CA GLY A 27 -0.35 8.33 5.27
C GLY A 27 1.16 8.43 5.51
N ALA A 28 1.82 7.29 5.56
CA ALA A 28 3.29 7.22 5.62
C ALA A 28 3.99 7.51 4.28
N GLY A 29 3.24 7.79 3.20
CA GLY A 29 3.81 8.09 1.89
C GLY A 29 4.06 6.87 1.00
N GLY A 30 3.19 5.85 1.05
CA GLY A 30 3.34 4.66 0.18
C GLY A 30 3.30 5.00 -1.31
N PHE A 31 2.39 5.89 -1.74
CA PHE A 31 2.38 6.42 -3.10
C PHE A 31 3.67 7.19 -3.42
N SER A 32 4.02 8.14 -2.59
CA SER A 32 5.22 8.98 -2.74
C SER A 32 6.51 8.15 -2.78
N ALA A 33 6.58 7.06 -1.97
CA ALA A 33 7.70 6.11 -2.03
C ALA A 33 7.77 5.39 -3.40
N GLY A 34 6.61 5.02 -3.97
CA GLY A 34 6.54 4.44 -5.31
C GLY A 34 6.98 5.41 -6.40
N PHE A 35 6.55 6.67 -6.32
CA PHE A 35 6.96 7.71 -7.26
C PHE A 35 8.47 8.00 -7.16
N ARG A 36 9.00 8.07 -5.95
CA ARG A 36 10.44 8.22 -5.73
C ARG A 36 11.26 7.03 -6.23
N ALA A 37 10.72 5.81 -6.11
CA ALA A 37 11.36 4.58 -6.58
C ALA A 37 11.34 4.40 -8.12
N TYR A 38 10.66 5.29 -8.85
CA TYR A 38 10.74 5.34 -10.30
C TYR A 38 11.90 6.25 -10.71
N GLU A 39 12.98 5.67 -11.17
CA GLU A 39 14.27 6.30 -11.47
C GLU A 39 14.72 5.93 -12.89
N PRO A 40 14.14 6.57 -13.93
CA PRO A 40 14.34 6.18 -15.33
C PRO A 40 15.78 6.37 -15.82
N ALA A 41 16.55 7.25 -15.22
CA ALA A 41 17.95 7.52 -15.58
C ALA A 41 18.97 7.06 -14.53
N GLY A 42 18.56 6.19 -13.59
CA GLY A 42 19.40 5.65 -12.52
C GLY A 42 19.12 6.26 -11.15
N PRO A 43 19.85 5.85 -10.10
CA PRO A 43 19.59 6.26 -8.72
C PRO A 43 19.49 7.77 -8.53
N GLY A 44 18.44 8.22 -7.84
CA GLY A 44 18.15 9.65 -7.58
C GLY A 44 17.56 10.41 -8.75
N SER A 45 17.25 9.75 -9.89
CA SER A 45 16.71 10.39 -11.09
C SER A 45 15.19 10.47 -11.15
N SER A 46 14.49 10.32 -10.00
CA SER A 46 13.02 10.44 -10.03
C SER A 46 12.59 11.82 -10.56
N PRO A 47 11.75 11.85 -11.60
CA PRO A 47 11.28 13.12 -12.17
C PRO A 47 10.19 13.78 -11.32
N PHE A 48 9.76 13.16 -10.21
CA PHE A 48 8.65 13.62 -9.39
C PHE A 48 9.13 14.44 -8.19
N LEU A 49 8.49 15.59 -7.96
CA LEU A 49 8.72 16.48 -6.83
C LEU A 49 7.42 16.60 -6.02
N SER A 50 7.40 16.09 -4.79
CA SER A 50 6.31 16.37 -3.87
C SER A 50 6.34 17.83 -3.46
N VAL A 51 5.25 18.57 -3.72
CA VAL A 51 5.11 19.99 -3.40
C VAL A 51 4.12 20.22 -2.25
N ALA A 52 3.24 19.26 -1.97
CA ALA A 52 2.41 19.22 -0.77
C ALA A 52 2.01 17.78 -0.44
N ALA A 53 1.92 17.48 0.85
CA ALA A 53 1.34 16.26 1.38
C ALA A 53 0.40 16.62 2.54
N VAL A 54 -0.82 16.09 2.52
CA VAL A 54 -1.84 16.39 3.54
C VAL A 54 -2.19 15.11 4.28
N GLU A 55 -1.95 15.09 5.60
CA GLU A 55 -2.21 13.94 6.47
C GLU A 55 -2.67 14.41 7.85
N PHE A 56 -3.74 13.80 8.36
CA PHE A 56 -4.32 14.15 9.65
C PHE A 56 -3.64 13.45 10.83
N ASP A 57 -3.20 12.19 10.66
CA ASP A 57 -2.52 11.42 11.72
C ASP A 57 -1.09 11.94 11.92
N GLU A 58 -0.80 12.46 13.11
CA GLU A 58 0.49 13.07 13.45
C GLU A 58 1.68 12.12 13.21
N ALA A 59 1.55 10.84 13.57
CA ALA A 59 2.63 9.87 13.42
C ALA A 59 2.87 9.53 11.94
N ALA A 60 1.80 9.45 11.14
CA ALA A 60 1.91 9.22 9.70
C ALA A 60 2.52 10.45 8.99
N ALA A 61 2.07 11.66 9.32
CA ALA A 61 2.63 12.90 8.79
C ALA A 61 4.12 13.05 9.15
N ALA A 62 4.51 12.71 10.40
CA ALA A 62 5.90 12.70 10.84
C ALA A 62 6.74 11.67 10.06
N THR A 63 6.20 10.47 9.83
CA THR A 63 6.82 9.45 8.98
C THR A 63 7.02 9.98 7.55
N TYR A 64 6.00 10.60 6.97
CA TYR A 64 6.11 11.21 5.65
C TYR A 64 7.20 12.29 5.60
N ALA A 65 7.18 13.23 6.56
CA ALA A 65 8.14 14.32 6.66
C ALA A 65 9.60 13.84 6.76
N ALA A 66 9.84 12.77 7.52
CA ALA A 66 11.18 12.20 7.70
C ALA A 66 11.75 11.54 6.44
N ASN A 67 10.90 11.13 5.51
CA ASN A 67 11.31 10.46 4.27
C ASN A 67 11.30 11.39 3.05
N PHE A 68 10.42 12.40 3.01
CA PHE A 68 10.21 13.22 1.83
C PHE A 68 10.48 14.71 2.06
N GLY A 69 10.80 15.10 3.30
CA GLY A 69 11.03 16.49 3.70
C GLY A 69 9.80 17.10 4.38
N SER A 70 10.05 17.91 5.43
CA SER A 70 8.99 18.48 6.27
C SER A 70 8.35 19.75 5.72
N ALA A 71 9.04 20.48 4.84
CA ALA A 71 8.63 21.82 4.41
C ALA A 71 7.30 21.88 3.65
N HIS A 72 6.87 20.75 3.06
CA HIS A 72 5.66 20.66 2.26
C HIS A 72 4.59 19.73 2.88
N VAL A 73 4.79 19.30 4.13
CA VAL A 73 3.81 18.45 4.84
C VAL A 73 2.87 19.30 5.68
N ALA A 74 1.58 19.19 5.39
CA ALA A 74 0.51 19.78 6.18
C ALA A 74 -0.12 18.69 7.07
N ASN A 75 0.23 18.71 8.37
CA ASN A 75 -0.44 17.85 9.34
C ASN A 75 -1.70 18.55 9.84
N ILE A 76 -2.79 18.40 9.09
CA ILE A 76 -4.05 19.11 9.29
C ILE A 76 -5.22 18.29 8.74
N ASP A 77 -6.44 18.58 9.21
CA ASP A 77 -7.64 18.06 8.55
C ASP A 77 -7.74 18.65 7.13
N ILE A 78 -7.97 17.80 6.15
CA ILE A 78 -8.09 18.23 4.75
C ILE A 78 -9.22 19.23 4.54
N THR A 79 -10.24 19.25 5.40
CA THR A 79 -11.34 20.22 5.36
C THR A 79 -10.86 21.66 5.59
N GLU A 80 -9.77 21.83 6.32
CA GLU A 80 -9.15 23.10 6.66
C GLU A 80 -8.00 23.48 5.73
N TRP A 81 -7.53 22.53 4.90
CA TRP A 81 -6.40 22.76 4.01
C TRP A 81 -6.76 23.62 2.81
N ASP A 82 -6.02 24.72 2.61
CA ASP A 82 -6.19 25.62 1.48
C ASP A 82 -5.41 25.15 0.25
N ALA A 83 -6.12 24.71 -0.78
CA ALA A 83 -5.56 24.25 -2.04
C ALA A 83 -5.28 25.38 -3.06
N ARG A 84 -5.79 26.61 -2.84
CA ARG A 84 -5.71 27.74 -3.80
C ARG A 84 -4.27 28.14 -4.16
N PRO A 85 -3.27 28.12 -3.26
CA PRO A 85 -1.89 28.42 -3.62
C PRO A 85 -1.29 27.48 -4.67
N TYR A 86 -1.90 26.32 -4.91
CA TYR A 86 -1.43 25.29 -5.84
C TYR A 86 -2.18 25.29 -7.17
N GLU A 87 -3.16 26.19 -7.37
CA GLU A 87 -3.96 26.26 -8.59
C GLU A 87 -3.07 26.47 -9.83
N GLY A 88 -3.21 25.57 -10.82
CA GLY A 88 -2.46 25.61 -12.07
C GLY A 88 -0.94 25.32 -11.94
N GLN A 89 -0.44 25.03 -10.74
CA GLN A 89 0.98 24.82 -10.48
C GLN A 89 1.38 23.35 -10.25
N VAL A 90 0.42 22.44 -10.24
CA VAL A 90 0.60 21.02 -9.92
C VAL A 90 0.26 20.17 -11.12
N ASP A 91 1.13 19.21 -11.43
CA ASP A 91 0.91 18.29 -12.54
C ASP A 91 0.05 17.10 -12.13
N VAL A 92 0.27 16.57 -10.93
CA VAL A 92 -0.40 15.36 -10.44
C VAL A 92 -0.96 15.58 -9.04
N VAL A 93 -2.24 15.23 -8.84
CA VAL A 93 -2.84 15.04 -7.52
C VAL A 93 -3.09 13.55 -7.34
N MET A 94 -2.59 12.97 -6.27
CA MET A 94 -2.84 11.57 -5.92
C MET A 94 -3.38 11.45 -4.51
N GLY A 95 -4.07 10.33 -4.21
CA GLY A 95 -4.53 10.08 -2.85
C GLY A 95 -5.47 8.90 -2.72
N GLY A 96 -5.62 8.43 -1.48
CA GLY A 96 -6.51 7.35 -1.10
C GLY A 96 -7.50 7.80 -0.02
N PRO A 97 -8.58 8.54 -0.36
CA PRO A 97 -9.55 8.97 0.64
C PRO A 97 -10.15 7.76 1.38
N PRO A 98 -10.29 7.82 2.72
CA PRO A 98 -10.77 6.68 3.49
C PRO A 98 -12.20 6.27 3.10
N CYS A 99 -12.38 4.96 2.90
CA CYS A 99 -13.61 4.33 2.43
C CYS A 99 -14.18 3.39 3.50
N GLN A 100 -14.44 3.90 4.71
CA GLN A 100 -14.88 3.04 5.82
C GLN A 100 -16.35 2.64 5.77
N GLY A 101 -17.20 3.30 4.99
CA GLY A 101 -18.60 2.93 4.75
C GLY A 101 -18.78 1.66 3.89
N PHE A 102 -17.75 1.25 3.14
CA PHE A 102 -17.82 0.14 2.16
C PHE A 102 -17.16 -1.16 2.62
N SER A 103 -16.45 -1.16 3.76
CA SER A 103 -15.86 -2.40 4.26
C SER A 103 -16.97 -3.33 4.74
N GLY A 104 -17.06 -4.53 4.15
CA GLY A 104 -18.11 -5.52 4.45
C GLY A 104 -18.14 -6.07 5.88
N LEU A 105 -17.31 -5.53 6.78
CA LEU A 105 -17.27 -5.87 8.21
C LEU A 105 -18.35 -5.17 9.04
N HIS A 106 -19.10 -4.23 8.47
CA HIS A 106 -20.17 -3.49 9.17
C HIS A 106 -21.58 -3.87 8.67
N ARG A 107 -21.74 -5.09 8.12
CA ARG A 107 -23.06 -5.57 7.63
C ARG A 107 -24.11 -5.79 8.72
N ASP A 108 -23.72 -5.85 9.99
CA ASP A 108 -24.59 -6.37 11.06
C ASP A 108 -25.12 -5.30 12.01
N ASN A 109 -25.08 -4.00 11.67
CA ASN A 109 -25.75 -2.99 12.46
C ASN A 109 -26.72 -2.15 11.61
N PRO A 110 -28.00 -2.54 11.52
CA PRO A 110 -29.00 -1.84 10.70
C PRO A 110 -29.42 -0.47 11.27
N GLU A 111 -28.99 -0.10 12.49
CA GLU A 111 -29.46 1.09 13.20
C GLU A 111 -28.66 2.37 12.94
N LYS A 112 -27.59 2.35 12.11
CA LYS A 112 -26.87 3.58 11.74
C LYS A 112 -27.11 3.90 10.27
N PRO A 113 -27.70 5.07 9.95
CA PRO A 113 -27.83 5.54 8.58
C PRO A 113 -26.42 5.68 7.96
N LYS A 114 -26.15 4.98 6.86
CA LYS A 114 -24.87 5.02 6.15
C LYS A 114 -24.58 6.36 5.48
N ALA A 115 -25.59 7.20 5.32
CA ALA A 115 -25.49 8.49 4.65
C ALA A 115 -24.77 9.58 5.46
N ASP A 116 -24.78 9.50 6.78
CA ASP A 116 -24.29 10.57 7.66
C ASP A 116 -22.92 10.28 8.31
N ASP A 117 -22.16 9.31 7.82
CA ASP A 117 -20.80 9.09 8.31
C ASP A 117 -19.89 10.23 7.79
N PRO A 118 -19.31 11.09 8.66
CA PRO A 118 -18.45 12.20 8.25
C PRO A 118 -17.28 11.75 7.36
N ARG A 119 -16.89 10.48 7.46
CA ARG A 119 -15.82 9.91 6.65
C ARG A 119 -16.23 9.68 5.19
N ASN A 120 -17.53 9.58 4.90
CA ASN A 120 -18.02 9.54 3.53
C ASN A 120 -17.91 10.91 2.84
N LEU A 121 -17.71 11.98 3.62
CA LEU A 121 -17.49 13.34 3.08
C LEU A 121 -16.04 13.57 2.65
N LEU A 122 -15.08 12.72 3.07
CA LEU A 122 -13.66 12.96 2.78
C LEU A 122 -13.31 12.80 1.30
N TRP A 123 -14.03 11.94 0.55
CA TRP A 123 -13.88 11.89 -0.91
C TRP A 123 -14.32 13.21 -1.58
N MET A 124 -15.30 13.92 -1.02
CA MET A 124 -15.71 15.24 -1.51
C MET A 124 -14.59 16.27 -1.32
N GLN A 125 -13.80 16.15 -0.25
CA GLN A 125 -12.64 17.00 -0.04
C GLN A 125 -11.54 16.73 -1.08
N TYR A 126 -11.35 15.45 -1.44
CA TYR A 126 -10.49 15.11 -2.58
C TYR A 126 -10.96 15.82 -3.86
N MET A 127 -12.26 15.75 -4.16
CA MET A 127 -12.86 16.42 -5.32
C MET A 127 -12.71 17.94 -5.27
N ARG A 128 -12.94 18.56 -4.10
CA ARG A 128 -12.72 19.99 -3.88
C ARG A 128 -11.29 20.40 -4.24
N VAL A 129 -10.31 19.65 -3.75
CA VAL A 129 -8.90 19.91 -4.02
C VAL A 129 -8.58 19.77 -5.51
N VAL A 130 -9.03 18.71 -6.17
CA VAL A 130 -8.82 18.51 -7.61
C VAL A 130 -9.45 19.64 -8.43
N THR A 131 -10.68 20.04 -8.09
CA THR A 131 -11.37 21.15 -8.77
C THR A 131 -10.65 22.49 -8.60
N THR A 132 -10.05 22.71 -7.42
CA THR A 132 -9.28 23.92 -7.12
C THR A 132 -7.93 23.94 -7.83
N ILE A 133 -7.15 22.84 -7.69
CA ILE A 133 -5.77 22.75 -8.23
C ILE A 133 -5.76 22.63 -9.75
N LYS A 134 -6.72 21.93 -10.35
CA LYS A 134 -6.82 21.65 -11.80
C LYS A 134 -5.56 20.95 -12.35
N PRO A 135 -5.11 19.84 -11.73
CA PRO A 135 -3.90 19.15 -12.15
C PRO A 135 -4.02 18.60 -13.59
N LYS A 136 -2.91 18.24 -14.21
CA LYS A 136 -2.90 17.54 -15.49
C LYS A 136 -3.49 16.13 -15.38
N ILE A 137 -3.15 15.44 -14.29
CA ILE A 137 -3.62 14.08 -13.97
C ILE A 137 -4.00 14.02 -12.50
N PHE A 138 -5.07 13.33 -12.16
CA PHE A 138 -5.27 12.91 -10.79
C PHE A 138 -5.46 11.40 -10.68
N VAL A 139 -4.98 10.81 -9.56
CA VAL A 139 -5.06 9.38 -9.28
C VAL A 139 -5.74 9.18 -7.93
N LEU A 140 -6.84 8.44 -7.92
CA LEU A 140 -7.53 8.04 -6.71
C LEU A 140 -7.40 6.53 -6.50
N GLU A 141 -6.86 6.13 -5.33
CA GLU A 141 -6.80 4.74 -4.90
C GLU A 141 -7.89 4.45 -3.87
N ASN A 142 -8.51 3.28 -3.99
CA ASN A 142 -9.46 2.82 -2.98
C ASN A 142 -9.60 1.29 -3.00
N VAL A 143 -10.41 0.73 -2.09
CA VAL A 143 -10.80 -0.68 -2.15
C VAL A 143 -11.61 -0.98 -3.42
N ASP A 144 -11.56 -2.22 -3.91
CA ASP A 144 -12.20 -2.63 -5.17
C ASP A 144 -13.71 -2.33 -5.22
N ARG A 145 -14.41 -2.42 -4.08
CA ARG A 145 -15.83 -2.08 -3.96
C ARG A 145 -16.18 -0.62 -4.21
N PHE A 146 -15.20 0.27 -4.16
CA PHE A 146 -15.40 1.69 -4.47
C PHE A 146 -16.02 1.86 -5.86
N LEU A 147 -15.62 1.07 -6.85
CA LEU A 147 -16.15 1.17 -8.23
C LEU A 147 -17.65 0.85 -8.36
N SER A 148 -18.26 0.26 -7.34
CA SER A 148 -19.72 0.00 -7.28
C SER A 148 -20.43 0.89 -6.26
N SER A 149 -19.80 1.97 -5.82
CA SER A 149 -20.33 2.87 -4.78
C SER A 149 -21.03 4.10 -5.38
N PRO A 150 -21.94 4.72 -4.64
CA PRO A 150 -22.54 6.00 -5.02
C PRO A 150 -21.49 7.11 -5.23
N GLU A 151 -20.40 7.08 -4.48
CA GLU A 151 -19.31 8.07 -4.57
C GLU A 151 -18.57 7.95 -5.89
N PHE A 152 -18.32 6.74 -6.37
CA PHE A 152 -17.74 6.55 -7.70
C PHE A 152 -18.72 6.98 -8.81
N ALA A 153 -20.01 6.71 -8.66
CA ALA A 153 -21.03 7.20 -9.59
C ALA A 153 -21.06 8.73 -9.64
N ALA A 154 -20.98 9.40 -8.47
CA ALA A 154 -20.91 10.85 -8.38
C ALA A 154 -19.61 11.42 -8.99
N LEU A 155 -18.47 10.75 -8.80
CA LEU A 155 -17.21 11.11 -9.46
C LEU A 155 -17.33 11.01 -10.98
N SER A 156 -17.92 9.92 -11.49
CA SER A 156 -18.16 9.73 -12.93
C SER A 156 -19.05 10.83 -13.50
N GLN A 157 -20.16 11.11 -12.83
CA GLN A 157 -21.09 12.16 -13.23
C GLN A 157 -20.43 13.57 -13.22
N ALA A 158 -19.51 13.83 -12.26
CA ALA A 158 -18.78 15.08 -12.21
C ALA A 158 -17.90 15.32 -13.45
N THR A 159 -17.52 14.28 -14.19
CA THR A 159 -16.71 14.38 -15.43
C THR A 159 -17.54 14.40 -16.72
N GLU A 160 -18.87 14.26 -16.62
CA GLU A 160 -19.77 14.45 -17.74
C GLU A 160 -19.88 15.92 -18.13
N ASP A 161 -20.45 16.19 -19.32
CA ASP A 161 -20.60 17.54 -19.83
C ASP A 161 -21.44 18.41 -18.87
N GLY A 162 -20.90 19.58 -18.54
CA GLY A 162 -21.50 20.50 -17.55
C GLY A 162 -21.14 20.19 -16.09
N GLY A 163 -20.48 19.08 -15.80
CA GLY A 163 -19.99 18.76 -14.45
C GLY A 163 -18.72 19.53 -14.06
N PRO A 164 -18.41 19.65 -12.77
CA PRO A 164 -17.27 20.43 -12.27
C PRO A 164 -15.89 19.89 -12.70
N LEU A 165 -15.82 18.66 -13.18
CA LEU A 165 -14.62 17.99 -13.70
C LEU A 165 -14.78 17.60 -15.18
N SER A 166 -15.66 18.25 -15.94
CA SER A 166 -15.92 17.96 -17.35
C SER A 166 -14.68 18.08 -18.23
N GLN A 167 -13.62 18.77 -17.76
CA GLN A 167 -12.33 18.84 -18.44
C GLN A 167 -11.47 17.56 -18.30
N TYR A 168 -11.91 16.54 -17.57
CA TYR A 168 -11.19 15.28 -17.39
C TYR A 168 -11.89 14.11 -18.08
N SER A 169 -11.08 13.16 -18.54
CA SER A 169 -11.51 11.84 -18.99
C SER A 169 -11.06 10.80 -17.97
N LEU A 170 -11.99 9.93 -17.49
CA LEU A 170 -11.69 8.91 -16.49
C LEU A 170 -11.35 7.56 -17.12
N ARG A 171 -10.38 6.88 -16.52
CA ARG A 171 -10.15 5.44 -16.64
C ARG A 171 -10.17 4.83 -15.25
N HIS A 172 -10.79 3.69 -15.09
CA HIS A 172 -10.82 2.98 -13.80
C HIS A 172 -10.63 1.49 -14.00
N LYS A 173 -9.89 0.88 -13.07
CA LYS A 173 -9.62 -0.56 -13.09
C LYS A 173 -9.30 -1.05 -11.69
N VAL A 174 -9.63 -2.31 -11.40
CA VAL A 174 -9.09 -2.97 -10.22
C VAL A 174 -7.74 -3.57 -10.57
N LEU A 175 -6.68 -3.05 -9.96
CA LEU A 175 -5.32 -3.59 -10.09
C LEU A 175 -5.01 -4.49 -8.90
N ASN A 176 -4.22 -5.53 -9.14
CA ASN A 176 -3.68 -6.38 -8.07
C ASN A 176 -2.17 -6.15 -7.99
N ALA A 177 -1.67 -5.75 -6.83
CA ALA A 177 -0.26 -5.45 -6.63
C ALA A 177 0.67 -6.62 -7.04
N ALA A 178 0.21 -7.86 -6.87
CA ALA A 178 0.96 -9.04 -7.32
C ALA A 178 1.20 -9.07 -8.84
N ASP A 179 0.33 -8.45 -9.65
CA ASP A 179 0.49 -8.36 -11.11
C ASP A 179 1.63 -7.42 -11.52
N TYR A 180 2.25 -6.73 -10.54
CA TYR A 180 3.33 -5.77 -10.72
C TYR A 180 4.59 -6.12 -9.89
N GLY A 181 4.73 -7.39 -9.49
CA GLY A 181 5.92 -7.90 -8.80
C GLY A 181 5.94 -7.63 -7.28
N VAL A 182 4.84 -7.18 -6.70
CA VAL A 182 4.72 -7.06 -5.24
C VAL A 182 4.41 -8.45 -4.65
N PRO A 183 5.10 -8.90 -3.57
CA PRO A 183 4.83 -10.21 -2.95
C PRO A 183 3.54 -10.21 -2.10
N GLN A 184 2.51 -9.51 -2.60
CA GLN A 184 1.22 -9.33 -1.93
C GLN A 184 0.06 -9.30 -2.92
N ALA A 185 -0.94 -10.16 -2.71
CA ALA A 185 -2.21 -10.12 -3.43
C ALA A 185 -3.12 -9.04 -2.81
N ARG A 186 -2.89 -7.78 -3.20
CA ARG A 186 -3.66 -6.60 -2.76
C ARG A 186 -4.39 -5.97 -3.93
N ARG A 187 -5.69 -6.13 -3.97
CA ARG A 187 -6.56 -5.56 -5.01
C ARG A 187 -7.00 -4.15 -4.61
N ARG A 188 -6.89 -3.22 -5.56
CA ARG A 188 -7.30 -1.82 -5.37
C ARG A 188 -7.96 -1.26 -6.61
N ALA A 189 -9.02 -0.52 -6.41
CA ALA A 189 -9.57 0.34 -7.44
C ALA A 189 -8.61 1.50 -7.66
N ILE A 190 -8.15 1.66 -8.88
CA ILE A 190 -7.34 2.81 -9.31
C ILE A 190 -8.15 3.56 -10.35
N VAL A 191 -8.45 4.82 -10.04
CA VAL A 191 -9.06 5.76 -10.98
C VAL A 191 -7.99 6.73 -11.43
N ILE A 192 -7.80 6.83 -12.74
CA ILE A 192 -6.90 7.80 -13.35
C ILE A 192 -7.76 8.77 -14.16
N ALA A 193 -7.61 10.05 -13.89
CA ALA A 193 -8.28 11.10 -14.67
C ALA A 193 -7.21 11.93 -15.38
N THR A 194 -7.36 12.03 -16.68
CA THR A 194 -6.45 12.80 -17.55
C THR A 194 -7.19 14.02 -18.08
N ARG A 195 -6.58 15.20 -17.99
CA ARG A 195 -7.18 16.42 -18.52
C ARG A 195 -7.23 16.34 -20.04
N LYS A 196 -8.38 16.68 -20.62
CA LYS A 196 -8.70 16.47 -22.06
C LYS A 196 -7.76 17.21 -23.03
N ASP A 197 -7.14 18.33 -22.59
CA ASP A 197 -6.15 19.05 -23.38
C ASP A 197 -4.83 18.28 -23.60
N LEU A 198 -4.60 17.21 -22.86
CA LEU A 198 -3.47 16.30 -23.05
C LEU A 198 -3.74 15.22 -24.11
N GLY A 199 -4.91 15.20 -24.74
CA GLY A 199 -5.33 14.19 -25.72
C GLY A 199 -5.93 12.94 -25.06
N ASP A 200 -5.58 11.74 -25.57
CA ASP A 200 -6.17 10.49 -25.11
C ASP A 200 -5.94 10.25 -23.61
N PRO A 201 -6.95 9.70 -22.89
CA PRO A 201 -6.82 9.42 -21.48
C PRO A 201 -5.71 8.38 -21.20
N LEU A 202 -4.97 8.58 -20.11
CA LEU A 202 -3.94 7.66 -19.70
C LEU A 202 -4.53 6.29 -19.34
N GLU A 203 -4.04 5.24 -19.98
CA GLU A 203 -4.42 3.87 -19.69
C GLU A 203 -3.67 3.34 -18.45
N HIS A 204 -4.27 2.35 -17.79
CA HIS A 204 -3.64 1.68 -16.66
C HIS A 204 -2.40 0.90 -17.12
N PRO A 205 -1.32 0.86 -16.32
CA PRO A 205 -0.12 0.13 -16.66
C PRO A 205 -0.43 -1.35 -16.94
N ALA A 206 0.25 -1.91 -17.93
CA ALA A 206 0.13 -3.33 -18.26
C ALA A 206 0.72 -4.19 -17.13
N ALA A 207 0.08 -5.32 -16.84
CA ALA A 207 0.58 -6.27 -15.85
C ALA A 207 1.92 -6.88 -16.33
N THR A 208 2.92 -6.90 -15.46
CA THR A 208 4.25 -7.48 -15.70
C THR A 208 4.39 -8.90 -15.15
N HIS A 209 3.50 -9.29 -14.25
CA HIS A 209 3.49 -10.60 -13.58
C HIS A 209 2.11 -11.27 -13.70
N THR A 210 2.07 -12.59 -13.53
CA THR A 210 0.85 -13.39 -13.63
C THR A 210 0.84 -14.54 -12.62
N ARG A 211 -0.36 -14.91 -12.18
CA ARG A 211 -0.56 -16.09 -11.33
C ARG A 211 -0.25 -17.41 -12.05
N LYS A 212 -0.51 -17.48 -13.35
CA LYS A 212 -0.26 -18.64 -14.19
C LYS A 212 0.98 -18.35 -15.04
N ALA A 213 2.18 -18.62 -14.49
CA ALA A 213 3.31 -18.81 -15.39
C ALA A 213 3.02 -20.05 -16.24
N HIS A 214 2.90 -19.86 -17.53
CA HIS A 214 2.82 -21.02 -18.42
C HIS A 214 4.16 -21.75 -18.34
N SER A 215 4.17 -22.95 -17.75
CA SER A 215 5.16 -23.94 -18.13
C SER A 215 4.97 -24.13 -19.64
N ALA A 216 5.99 -23.76 -20.40
CA ALA A 216 6.07 -24.05 -21.82
C ALA A 216 6.21 -25.59 -21.98
N GLN A 217 5.11 -26.33 -21.81
CA GLN A 217 5.00 -27.66 -22.39
C GLN A 217 4.47 -27.48 -23.81
N PRO A 218 5.23 -27.86 -24.83
CA PRO A 218 4.72 -27.91 -26.20
C PRO A 218 3.51 -28.87 -26.20
N THR A 219 2.32 -28.36 -26.46
CA THR A 219 1.21 -29.22 -26.81
C THR A 219 1.53 -29.81 -28.16
N LEU A 220 1.36 -31.12 -28.31
CA LEU A 220 1.62 -31.88 -29.53
C LEU A 220 0.76 -31.44 -30.76
N ASP A 221 -0.18 -30.52 -30.56
CA ASP A 221 -1.14 -30.07 -31.56
C ASP A 221 -0.85 -28.70 -32.19
N GLY A 222 0.34 -28.16 -32.05
CA GLY A 222 0.83 -27.05 -32.89
C GLY A 222 0.12 -25.69 -32.76
N ASP A 223 -0.89 -25.54 -31.94
CA ASP A 223 -1.60 -24.29 -31.70
C ASP A 223 -1.05 -23.60 -30.41
N SER A 224 0.10 -23.00 -30.57
CA SER A 224 0.68 -22.13 -29.55
C SER A 224 0.05 -20.74 -29.65
N GLY A 225 -1.01 -20.52 -28.86
CA GLY A 225 -1.50 -19.19 -28.61
C GLY A 225 -0.34 -18.29 -28.10
N PRO A 226 -0.46 -16.94 -28.18
CA PRO A 226 0.64 -16.04 -27.84
C PRO A 226 1.17 -16.35 -26.43
N LEU A 227 2.46 -16.70 -26.35
CA LEU A 227 3.15 -17.00 -25.10
C LEU A 227 2.99 -15.82 -24.14
N ASP A 228 2.39 -16.06 -22.97
CA ASP A 228 2.33 -15.06 -21.90
C ASP A 228 3.75 -14.84 -21.38
N ARG A 229 4.36 -13.71 -21.75
CA ARG A 229 5.75 -13.33 -21.39
C ARG A 229 5.85 -12.71 -20.00
N ARG A 230 4.74 -12.59 -19.26
CA ARG A 230 4.76 -12.05 -17.91
C ARG A 230 5.50 -13.00 -16.96
N ALA A 231 6.25 -12.40 -16.02
CA ALA A 231 6.91 -13.15 -14.97
C ALA A 231 5.87 -13.80 -14.02
N PRO A 232 6.21 -14.89 -13.32
CA PRO A 232 5.36 -15.42 -12.26
C PRO A 232 5.23 -14.42 -11.12
N TRP A 233 4.09 -14.47 -10.39
CA TRP A 233 3.94 -13.69 -9.16
C TRP A 233 5.06 -13.96 -8.18
N VAL A 234 5.57 -12.89 -7.55
CA VAL A 234 6.62 -12.99 -6.54
C VAL A 234 6.04 -13.61 -5.27
N PRO A 235 6.59 -14.74 -4.82
CA PRO A 235 6.13 -15.39 -3.59
C PRO A 235 6.61 -14.64 -2.35
N VAL A 236 5.84 -14.69 -1.27
CA VAL A 236 6.19 -14.00 -0.01
C VAL A 236 7.41 -14.62 0.68
N GLY A 237 7.77 -15.86 0.34
CA GLY A 237 9.00 -16.51 0.80
C GLY A 237 10.24 -15.66 0.55
N SER A 238 10.30 -14.97 -0.59
CA SER A 238 11.40 -14.06 -0.92
C SER A 238 11.62 -12.92 0.10
N VAL A 239 10.60 -12.55 0.87
CA VAL A 239 10.74 -11.58 1.97
C VAL A 239 11.31 -12.26 3.21
N PHE A 240 10.85 -13.47 3.53
CA PHE A 240 11.32 -14.20 4.71
C PHE A 240 12.76 -14.71 4.56
N ASP A 241 13.23 -14.92 3.33
CA ASP A 241 14.64 -15.21 3.05
C ASP A 241 15.57 -14.05 3.41
N LEU A 242 15.06 -12.81 3.45
CA LEU A 242 15.80 -11.59 3.77
C LEU A 242 15.73 -11.21 5.26
N THR A 243 14.85 -11.84 6.03
CA THR A 243 14.59 -11.45 7.42
C THR A 243 15.04 -12.54 8.40
N PRO A 244 15.54 -12.16 9.61
CA PRO A 244 15.86 -13.16 10.63
C PRO A 244 14.63 -13.99 11.04
N ALA A 245 14.79 -15.28 11.20
CA ALA A 245 13.70 -16.17 11.64
C ALA A 245 13.17 -15.78 13.03
N SER A 246 14.07 -15.41 13.95
CA SER A 246 13.75 -15.03 15.33
C SER A 246 13.57 -13.51 15.46
N ALA A 247 12.53 -13.09 16.15
CA ALA A 247 12.29 -11.71 16.55
C ALA A 247 12.33 -11.58 18.08
N PRO A 248 13.52 -11.55 18.70
CA PRO A 248 13.68 -11.63 20.15
C PRO A 248 13.22 -10.36 20.88
N ASN A 249 13.31 -9.20 20.23
CA ASN A 249 12.87 -7.94 20.80
C ASN A 249 11.36 -7.82 20.67
N VAL A 250 10.71 -7.37 21.74
CA VAL A 250 9.25 -7.12 21.76
C VAL A 250 8.90 -5.64 21.81
N ASN A 251 9.88 -4.78 22.02
CA ASN A 251 9.73 -3.32 22.06
C ASN A 251 10.57 -2.65 20.99
N LEU A 252 10.08 -1.50 20.51
CA LEU A 252 10.86 -0.59 19.71
C LEU A 252 11.96 0.06 20.59
N PRO A 253 13.09 0.47 20.00
CA PRO A 253 14.11 1.24 20.73
C PRO A 253 13.52 2.50 21.37
N GLU A 254 13.99 2.83 22.58
CA GLU A 254 13.55 4.05 23.28
C GLU A 254 14.24 5.27 22.67
N ARG A 255 13.50 5.99 21.83
CA ARG A 255 13.92 7.27 21.25
C ARG A 255 12.71 8.09 20.86
N THR A 256 12.85 9.41 20.87
CA THR A 256 11.82 10.36 20.43
C THR A 256 12.45 11.49 19.64
N ASP A 257 11.65 12.09 18.74
CA ASP A 257 12.04 13.26 17.95
C ASP A 257 10.81 14.16 17.70
N LYS A 258 11.02 15.34 17.11
CA LYS A 258 9.98 16.34 16.84
C LYS A 258 9.94 16.77 15.37
N PRO A 259 9.67 15.89 14.40
CA PRO A 259 9.77 16.20 12.97
C PRO A 259 8.82 17.31 12.50
N LEU A 260 7.65 17.45 13.13
CA LEU A 260 6.64 18.49 12.85
C LEU A 260 6.23 19.25 14.12
N GLY A 261 7.16 19.40 15.08
CA GLY A 261 6.91 20.12 16.33
C GLY A 261 6.23 19.29 17.43
N VAL A 262 5.76 18.07 17.15
CA VAL A 262 5.15 17.15 18.12
C VAL A 262 6.16 16.07 18.50
N VAL A 263 6.29 15.79 19.82
CA VAL A 263 7.18 14.71 20.33
C VAL A 263 6.55 13.35 20.02
N LEU A 264 7.24 12.57 19.21
CA LEU A 264 6.80 11.22 18.82
C LEU A 264 7.90 10.19 19.03
N PRO A 265 7.56 8.92 19.34
CA PRO A 265 8.52 7.82 19.30
C PRO A 265 9.10 7.65 17.89
N GLY A 266 10.41 7.47 17.79
CA GLY A 266 11.13 7.33 16.51
C GLY A 266 12.22 8.41 16.32
N PRO A 267 12.79 8.53 15.11
CA PRO A 267 12.53 7.68 13.93
C PRO A 267 13.10 6.26 14.09
N TYR A 268 12.42 5.30 13.51
CA TYR A 268 12.88 3.91 13.40
C TYR A 268 13.11 3.57 11.93
N HIS A 269 14.22 2.93 11.58
CA HIS A 269 14.40 2.35 10.26
C HIS A 269 13.54 1.09 10.10
N THR A 270 13.18 0.74 8.86
CA THR A 270 12.33 -0.44 8.59
C THR A 270 12.91 -1.71 9.20
N ASN A 271 14.24 -1.93 9.11
CA ASN A 271 14.91 -3.11 9.68
C ASN A 271 14.87 -3.16 11.22
N GLU A 272 14.70 -2.03 11.91
CA GLU A 272 14.53 -1.99 13.37
C GLU A 272 13.11 -2.43 13.81
N LEU A 273 12.18 -2.57 12.86
CA LEU A 273 10.81 -3.02 13.11
C LEU A 273 10.67 -4.54 13.22
N HIS A 274 11.78 -5.29 13.27
CA HIS A 274 11.75 -6.74 13.47
C HIS A 274 11.47 -7.07 14.94
N ILE A 275 10.28 -6.69 15.38
CA ILE A 275 9.79 -6.83 16.74
C ILE A 275 8.73 -7.93 16.81
N GLY A 276 8.90 -8.82 17.76
CA GLY A 276 7.94 -9.87 18.06
C GLY A 276 6.84 -9.43 19.03
N ARG A 277 6.18 -10.40 19.58
CA ARG A 277 5.25 -10.24 20.71
C ARG A 277 5.50 -11.38 21.69
N THR A 278 5.01 -11.24 22.91
CA THR A 278 5.03 -12.31 23.91
C THR A 278 3.69 -13.04 23.85
N PRO A 279 3.59 -14.16 23.09
CA PRO A 279 2.37 -14.94 23.04
C PRO A 279 2.16 -15.71 24.35
N THR A 280 0.90 -15.98 24.69
CA THR A 280 0.59 -16.92 25.78
C THR A 280 0.99 -18.33 25.37
N ALA A 281 1.19 -19.24 26.34
CA ALA A 281 1.49 -20.64 26.07
C ALA A 281 0.40 -21.30 25.20
N LEU A 282 -0.88 -20.97 25.42
CA LEU A 282 -1.99 -21.41 24.56
C LEU A 282 -1.87 -20.87 23.13
N SER A 283 -1.44 -19.61 22.95
CA SER A 283 -1.22 -19.05 21.62
C SER A 283 -0.11 -19.75 20.87
N LEU A 284 1.01 -20.07 21.56
CA LEU A 284 2.12 -20.85 20.98
C LEU A 284 1.66 -22.25 20.56
N ALA A 285 0.92 -22.94 21.42
CA ALA A 285 0.36 -24.25 21.11
C ALA A 285 -0.58 -24.21 19.88
N ARG A 286 -1.36 -23.13 19.74
CA ARG A 286 -2.19 -22.88 18.54
C ARG A 286 -1.34 -22.69 17.30
N TYR A 287 -0.30 -21.85 17.39
CA TYR A 287 0.57 -21.57 16.23
C TYR A 287 1.23 -22.86 15.74
N GLY A 288 1.85 -23.65 16.62
CA GLY A 288 2.50 -24.93 16.25
C GLY A 288 1.53 -25.97 15.71
N ALA A 289 0.23 -25.91 16.05
CA ALA A 289 -0.77 -26.87 15.58
C ALA A 289 -1.30 -26.55 14.18
N ILE A 290 -1.03 -25.34 13.62
CA ILE A 290 -1.49 -24.89 12.30
C ILE A 290 -0.41 -25.19 11.27
N ARG A 291 -0.72 -26.06 10.31
CA ARG A 291 0.18 -26.46 9.21
C ARG A 291 0.45 -25.31 8.23
N ALA A 292 1.46 -25.44 7.40
CA ALA A 292 1.74 -24.49 6.32
C ALA A 292 0.50 -24.28 5.42
N GLY A 293 0.09 -23.02 5.23
CA GLY A 293 -1.12 -22.65 4.51
C GLY A 293 -2.44 -22.97 5.22
N GLY A 294 -2.39 -23.58 6.42
CA GLY A 294 -3.56 -23.88 7.27
C GLY A 294 -4.15 -22.63 7.93
N ASN A 295 -5.13 -22.84 8.79
CA ASN A 295 -5.83 -21.78 9.51
C ASN A 295 -6.52 -22.35 10.77
N ARG A 296 -7.42 -21.56 11.40
CA ARG A 296 -8.18 -21.96 12.59
C ARG A 296 -8.86 -23.33 12.49
N HIS A 297 -9.19 -23.81 11.30
CA HIS A 297 -9.84 -25.12 11.13
C HIS A 297 -8.91 -26.28 11.47
N ASP A 298 -7.59 -26.07 11.38
CA ASP A 298 -6.61 -27.07 11.81
C ASP A 298 -6.61 -27.28 13.33
N LEU A 299 -7.22 -26.40 14.11
CA LEU A 299 -7.29 -26.47 15.57
C LEU A 299 -8.48 -27.31 16.09
N ARG A 300 -9.45 -27.61 15.23
CA ARG A 300 -10.65 -28.37 15.61
C ARG A 300 -10.30 -29.74 16.08
N GLY A 301 -10.85 -30.14 17.24
CA GLY A 301 -10.59 -31.44 17.86
C GLY A 301 -9.19 -31.60 18.42
N LYS A 302 -8.33 -30.56 18.39
CA LYS A 302 -6.97 -30.64 18.94
C LYS A 302 -6.90 -30.08 20.35
N TRP A 303 -6.04 -30.69 21.13
CA TRP A 303 -5.77 -30.37 22.53
C TRP A 303 -4.26 -30.26 22.72
N ALA A 304 -3.81 -29.45 23.66
CA ALA A 304 -2.41 -29.38 24.10
C ALA A 304 -2.36 -29.29 25.61
N THR A 305 -1.23 -29.68 26.19
CA THR A 305 -0.96 -29.43 27.61
C THR A 305 -0.33 -28.06 27.77
N VAL A 306 -1.03 -27.16 28.46
CA VAL A 306 -0.61 -25.79 28.74
C VAL A 306 -0.59 -25.59 30.25
N HIS A 307 0.58 -25.27 30.82
CA HIS A 307 0.78 -25.14 32.28
C HIS A 307 0.31 -26.38 33.10
N GLY A 308 0.41 -27.59 32.51
CA GLY A 308 0.00 -28.83 33.15
C GLY A 308 -1.48 -29.21 32.97
N GLU A 309 -2.29 -28.30 32.39
CA GLU A 309 -3.71 -28.53 32.11
C GLU A 309 -3.95 -28.84 30.64
N LYS A 310 -4.97 -29.63 30.36
CA LYS A 310 -5.39 -29.96 28.98
C LYS A 310 -6.29 -28.87 28.42
N GLU A 311 -5.75 -28.12 27.48
CA GLU A 311 -6.43 -26.96 26.83
C GLU A 311 -6.91 -27.30 25.42
N TYR A 312 -8.13 -26.93 25.11
CA TYR A 312 -8.68 -27.03 23.75
C TYR A 312 -8.14 -25.90 22.85
N LEU A 313 -7.54 -26.27 21.72
CA LEU A 313 -6.87 -25.30 20.87
C LEU A 313 -7.83 -24.45 20.01
N SER A 314 -9.05 -24.93 19.74
CA SER A 314 -10.06 -24.14 19.03
C SER A 314 -10.92 -23.31 20.00
N THR A 315 -12.02 -22.76 19.53
CA THR A 315 -13.05 -22.10 20.33
C THR A 315 -14.44 -22.55 19.85
N PRO A 316 -15.48 -22.51 20.71
CA PRO A 316 -16.85 -22.82 20.27
C PRO A 316 -17.31 -21.98 19.07
N SER A 317 -16.88 -20.70 19.00
CA SER A 317 -17.18 -19.82 17.87
C SER A 317 -16.46 -20.28 16.59
N TRP A 318 -15.19 -20.67 16.66
CA TRP A 318 -14.47 -21.15 15.49
C TRP A 318 -14.97 -22.49 14.97
N ASP A 319 -15.45 -23.33 15.85
CA ASP A 319 -16.00 -24.65 15.51
C ASP A 319 -17.38 -24.53 14.86
N LYS A 320 -18.21 -23.61 15.34
CA LYS A 320 -19.56 -23.38 14.84
C LYS A 320 -19.59 -22.80 13.41
N HIS A 321 -18.60 -21.96 13.07
CA HIS A 321 -18.59 -21.26 11.79
C HIS A 321 -17.76 -22.00 10.75
N ASN A 322 -18.42 -22.67 9.80
CA ASN A 322 -17.81 -23.32 8.64
C ASN A 322 -17.58 -22.33 7.48
N SER A 323 -18.35 -21.24 7.44
CA SER A 323 -18.24 -20.13 6.49
C SER A 323 -17.58 -18.92 7.16
N GLY A 324 -17.15 -17.96 6.39
CA GLY A 324 -16.47 -16.75 6.86
C GLY A 324 -14.99 -16.73 6.44
N SER A 325 -14.23 -15.77 6.99
CA SER A 325 -12.83 -15.62 6.59
C SER A 325 -12.02 -16.85 6.97
N GLY A 326 -11.67 -17.66 5.99
CA GLY A 326 -10.72 -18.79 6.13
C GLY A 326 -9.30 -18.34 6.48
N ASP A 327 -9.08 -17.01 6.64
CA ASP A 327 -7.77 -16.46 6.93
C ASP A 327 -7.49 -16.30 8.43
N VAL A 328 -8.52 -16.38 9.30
CA VAL A 328 -8.35 -16.27 10.75
C VAL A 328 -7.35 -17.31 11.24
N MET A 329 -6.35 -16.89 12.02
CA MET A 329 -5.22 -17.73 12.46
C MET A 329 -4.49 -18.38 11.28
N GLY A 330 -4.52 -17.77 10.10
CA GLY A 330 -3.91 -18.36 8.92
C GLY A 330 -2.39 -18.28 8.97
N ARG A 331 -1.71 -19.39 8.60
CA ARG A 331 -0.29 -19.45 8.31
C ARG A 331 -0.06 -19.15 6.84
N MET A 332 0.84 -18.23 6.53
CA MET A 332 1.19 -17.90 5.14
C MET A 332 1.78 -19.11 4.41
N ARG A 333 1.81 -19.04 3.10
CA ARG A 333 2.47 -20.01 2.22
C ARG A 333 3.63 -19.32 1.54
N GLU A 334 4.81 -19.90 1.64
CA GLU A 334 6.03 -19.36 1.05
C GLU A 334 5.97 -19.24 -0.47
N ASP A 335 5.31 -20.19 -1.12
CA ASP A 335 5.21 -20.34 -2.58
C ASP A 335 4.23 -19.36 -3.26
N ARG A 336 3.64 -18.42 -2.54
CA ARG A 336 2.61 -17.50 -3.05
C ARG A 336 2.80 -16.09 -2.49
N PRO A 337 2.25 -15.06 -3.16
CA PRO A 337 2.09 -13.75 -2.55
C PRO A 337 1.29 -13.83 -1.25
N SER A 338 1.61 -12.96 -0.30
CA SER A 338 0.82 -12.81 0.92
C SER A 338 -0.61 -12.38 0.61
N VAL A 339 -1.51 -12.56 1.58
CA VAL A 339 -2.80 -11.83 1.58
C VAL A 339 -2.56 -10.34 1.81
N THR A 340 -3.59 -9.52 1.59
CA THR A 340 -3.53 -8.09 1.90
C THR A 340 -3.06 -7.83 3.33
N ILE A 341 -1.94 -7.14 3.50
CA ILE A 341 -1.49 -6.63 4.78
C ILE A 341 -2.46 -5.53 5.23
N ARG A 342 -3.13 -5.75 6.37
CA ARG A 342 -4.09 -4.81 6.98
C ARG A 342 -3.50 -4.18 8.23
N THR A 343 -4.16 -3.21 8.81
CA THR A 343 -3.69 -2.42 9.95
C THR A 343 -3.46 -3.20 11.25
N GLU A 344 -4.02 -4.41 11.36
CA GLU A 344 -3.86 -5.30 12.51
C GLU A 344 -3.14 -6.62 12.16
N PHE A 345 -2.25 -6.61 11.18
CA PHE A 345 -1.52 -7.80 10.71
C PHE A 345 -0.70 -8.52 11.82
N TYR A 346 -0.33 -7.82 12.87
CA TYR A 346 0.37 -8.38 14.03
C TYR A 346 -0.55 -9.21 14.93
N LYS A 347 -1.84 -9.32 14.60
CA LYS A 347 -2.84 -10.12 15.30
C LYS A 347 -3.29 -11.29 14.41
N PRO A 348 -2.83 -12.54 14.66
CA PRO A 348 -3.21 -13.69 13.83
C PRO A 348 -4.72 -13.93 13.78
N GLU A 349 -5.45 -13.52 14.81
CA GLU A 349 -6.90 -13.61 14.91
C GLU A 349 -7.63 -12.73 13.87
N LYS A 350 -6.91 -11.81 13.24
CA LYS A 350 -7.45 -10.86 12.25
C LYS A 350 -7.21 -11.29 10.80
N GLY A 351 -6.41 -12.35 10.55
CA GLY A 351 -6.13 -12.76 9.19
C GLY A 351 -5.10 -13.90 9.09
N ARG A 352 -4.55 -14.04 7.88
CA ARG A 352 -3.49 -14.98 7.56
C ARG A 352 -2.13 -14.33 7.80
N TYR A 353 -1.76 -14.20 9.07
CA TYR A 353 -0.58 -13.43 9.47
C TYR A 353 0.40 -14.24 10.33
N LEU A 354 0.25 -15.57 10.44
CA LEU A 354 1.31 -16.42 10.97
C LEU A 354 2.42 -16.55 9.93
N HIS A 355 3.67 -16.48 10.41
CA HIS A 355 4.86 -16.71 9.61
C HIS A 355 4.80 -18.08 8.94
N PRO A 356 5.26 -18.27 7.71
CA PRO A 356 5.10 -19.55 7.01
C PRO A 356 5.74 -20.73 7.74
N VAL A 357 6.89 -20.52 8.37
CA VAL A 357 7.69 -21.55 9.07
C VAL A 357 7.61 -21.39 10.59
N GLU A 358 7.88 -20.19 11.10
CA GLU A 358 8.01 -19.92 12.52
C GLU A 358 6.66 -19.87 13.25
N ASP A 359 6.62 -20.28 14.52
CA ASP A 359 5.42 -20.27 15.37
C ASP A 359 5.17 -18.88 15.98
N ARG A 360 5.08 -17.89 15.11
CA ARG A 360 4.83 -16.48 15.44
C ARG A 360 4.03 -15.77 14.35
N PRO A 361 3.40 -14.62 14.66
CA PRO A 361 2.93 -13.71 13.62
C PRO A 361 4.10 -13.12 12.85
N ILE A 362 3.79 -12.56 11.67
CA ILE A 362 4.75 -11.70 10.96
C ILE A 362 5.03 -10.44 11.78
N THR A 363 6.24 -9.91 11.64
CA THR A 363 6.69 -8.68 12.28
C THR A 363 6.30 -7.45 11.47
N HIS A 364 6.49 -6.27 12.04
CA HIS A 364 6.30 -5.01 11.32
C HIS A 364 7.32 -4.86 10.19
N TYR A 365 8.55 -5.33 10.39
CA TYR A 365 9.60 -5.36 9.36
C TYR A 365 9.15 -6.19 8.16
N GLU A 366 8.77 -7.44 8.38
CA GLU A 366 8.30 -8.34 7.32
C GLU A 366 7.08 -7.74 6.58
N ALA A 367 6.15 -7.14 7.32
CA ALA A 367 4.99 -6.49 6.72
C ALA A 367 5.36 -5.26 5.88
N ALA A 368 6.34 -4.46 6.31
CA ALA A 368 6.84 -3.30 5.55
C ALA A 368 7.54 -3.74 4.26
N LEU A 369 8.37 -4.80 4.31
CA LEU A 369 9.01 -5.37 3.13
C LEU A 369 7.98 -5.96 2.15
N ILE A 370 6.92 -6.63 2.64
CA ILE A 370 5.81 -7.12 1.81
C ILE A 370 5.11 -5.96 1.08
N GLN A 371 5.02 -4.78 1.69
CA GLN A 371 4.50 -3.57 1.06
C GLN A 371 5.52 -2.89 0.11
N GLY A 372 6.78 -3.32 0.15
CA GLY A 372 7.87 -2.81 -0.69
C GLY A 372 8.62 -1.61 -0.12
N PHE A 373 8.46 -1.29 1.16
CA PHE A 373 9.26 -0.24 1.79
C PHE A 373 10.72 -0.67 1.94
N PRO A 374 11.69 0.21 1.65
CA PRO A 374 13.10 -0.10 1.79
C PRO A 374 13.55 -0.09 3.27
N ASP A 375 14.71 -0.70 3.54
CA ASP A 375 15.24 -0.85 4.90
C ASP A 375 15.53 0.46 5.61
N ASP A 376 15.92 1.49 4.87
CA ASP A 376 16.27 2.82 5.36
C ASP A 376 15.06 3.77 5.51
N PHE A 377 13.86 3.31 5.17
CA PHE A 377 12.64 4.10 5.37
C PHE A 377 12.40 4.34 6.86
N LYS A 378 12.10 5.58 7.22
CA LYS A 378 11.96 6.03 8.61
C LYS A 378 10.51 6.04 9.04
N TRP A 379 10.25 5.54 10.25
CA TRP A 379 8.91 5.41 10.84
C TRP A 379 8.83 6.17 12.15
N PHE A 380 7.69 6.81 12.40
CA PHE A 380 7.34 7.46 13.67
C PHE A 380 6.09 6.86 14.27
N GLY A 381 6.04 6.83 15.61
CA GLY A 381 4.88 6.42 16.39
C GLY A 381 5.07 5.11 17.15
N SER A 382 4.04 4.73 17.88
CA SER A 382 3.94 3.44 18.57
C SER A 382 3.82 2.28 17.58
N LYS A 383 4.04 1.05 18.04
CA LYS A 383 3.85 -0.19 17.24
C LYS A 383 2.49 -0.22 16.54
N VAL A 384 1.43 0.21 17.21
CA VAL A 384 0.07 0.22 16.64
C VAL A 384 -0.07 1.28 15.54
N GLN A 385 0.51 2.47 15.73
CA GLN A 385 0.50 3.53 14.72
C GLN A 385 1.30 3.11 13.49
N ILE A 386 2.50 2.54 13.67
CA ILE A 386 3.33 2.03 12.56
C ILE A 386 2.61 0.89 11.83
N ALA A 387 1.97 -0.05 12.54
CA ALA A 387 1.19 -1.11 11.89
C ALA A 387 0.03 -0.55 11.05
N ARG A 388 -0.62 0.52 11.52
CA ARG A 388 -1.68 1.22 10.79
C ARG A 388 -1.14 1.90 9.53
N GLN A 389 0.01 2.55 9.62
CA GLN A 389 0.70 3.17 8.50
C GLN A 389 1.05 2.13 7.42
N ILE A 390 1.69 1.02 7.81
CA ILE A 390 2.04 -0.08 6.89
C ILE A 390 0.79 -0.67 6.23
N GLY A 391 -0.26 -0.97 7.01
CA GLY A 391 -1.48 -1.60 6.52
C GLY A 391 -2.31 -0.73 5.57
N ASN A 392 -2.31 0.60 5.78
CA ASN A 392 -3.02 1.56 4.94
C ASN A 392 -2.25 1.93 3.67
N ALA A 393 -0.94 1.72 3.63
CA ALA A 393 -0.11 2.16 2.52
C ALA A 393 -0.54 1.53 1.18
N VAL A 394 -0.43 2.32 0.11
CA VAL A 394 -0.35 1.80 -1.26
C VAL A 394 1.00 1.09 -1.40
N PRO A 395 1.04 -0.15 -1.92
CA PRO A 395 2.31 -0.85 -2.12
C PRO A 395 3.25 -0.05 -3.03
N VAL A 396 4.50 0.08 -2.60
CA VAL A 396 5.51 0.90 -3.30
C VAL A 396 5.66 0.48 -4.76
N GLY A 397 5.67 -0.83 -5.06
CA GLY A 397 5.77 -1.34 -6.43
C GLY A 397 4.56 -0.96 -7.31
N LEU A 398 3.34 -0.87 -6.73
CA LEU A 398 2.17 -0.40 -7.46
C LEU A 398 2.26 1.11 -7.73
N GLY A 399 2.71 1.90 -6.75
CA GLY A 399 2.99 3.33 -6.94
C GLY A 399 4.03 3.57 -8.03
N ARG A 400 5.10 2.76 -8.09
CA ARG A 400 6.17 2.89 -9.08
C ARG A 400 5.70 2.68 -10.52
N VAL A 401 4.85 1.70 -10.78
CA VAL A 401 4.34 1.47 -12.16
C VAL A 401 3.33 2.54 -12.58
N LEU A 402 2.57 3.10 -11.64
CA LEU A 402 1.71 4.27 -11.91
C LEU A 402 2.56 5.51 -12.22
N ALA A 403 3.63 5.74 -11.47
CA ALA A 403 4.58 6.82 -11.72
C ALA A 403 5.20 6.71 -13.11
N GLN A 404 5.62 5.51 -13.52
CA GLN A 404 6.13 5.27 -14.87
C GLN A 404 5.12 5.68 -15.94
N ALA A 405 3.89 5.19 -15.87
CA ALA A 405 2.86 5.51 -16.85
C ALA A 405 2.54 7.02 -16.91
N ILE A 406 2.52 7.69 -15.75
CA ILE A 406 2.31 9.13 -15.67
C ILE A 406 3.48 9.90 -16.27
N HIS A 407 4.73 9.51 -15.97
CA HIS A 407 5.91 10.16 -16.54
C HIS A 407 5.95 10.01 -18.05
N GLU A 408 5.77 8.79 -18.58
CA GLU A 408 5.70 8.56 -20.03
C GLU A 408 4.64 9.43 -20.71
N ARG A 409 3.48 9.65 -20.05
CA ARG A 409 2.40 10.51 -20.59
C ARG A 409 2.71 12.00 -20.56
N LEU A 410 3.41 12.48 -19.54
CA LEU A 410 3.70 13.91 -19.36
C LEU A 410 5.01 14.35 -20.04
N SER A 411 5.81 13.42 -20.53
CA SER A 411 7.09 13.67 -21.22
C SER A 411 6.94 13.76 -22.75
N VAL A 412 5.75 13.50 -23.27
CA VAL A 412 5.38 13.66 -24.70
C VAL A 412 4.83 15.05 -24.93
#